data_1d41300585f8de6c126e892ffd239300
#
_entry.id   1d41300585f8de6c126e892ffd239300
#
_cell.length_a   1.000
_cell.length_b   1.000
_cell.length_c   1.000
_cell.angle_alpha   90.00
_cell.angle_beta   90.00
_cell.angle_gamma   90.00
#
_symmetry.space_group_name_H-M   'P 1'
#
loop_
_entity.id
_entity.type
_entity.pdbx_description
1 polymer ?
#
loop_
_entity_poly.entity_id
_entity_poly.type
_entity_poly.pdbx_seq_one_letter_code
_entity_poly.pdbx_strand_id
1 'polypeptide(L)'
;MDVRSEIVDASTESGPMAILHKRPEGDGAWPRVVMFHDGPGVRSATHRYAEELAAEGYDVAVPDLYHRHGRLIGFEPHERAADPSITERLWAMLGSLTDDGIQADLDATLATLGIGPSERLGTVGFCLGARAVYRTLMRRPEQFVVGTVSHPSFLVDGEADSPHLTAAGLRQPLFVGIGDADQVQSIELQQPFFDAVAPLDHVEVEIFPGADHGFSWPDAPTYDESAATRCFERTKALFGRHLTPSGR
;
A
#
# COMPACT_ATOMS: atom_id res chain seq x y z
N MET A 1 2.23 -11.28 18.34
CA MET A 1 2.46 -12.71 18.03
C MET A 1 3.82 -12.84 17.41
N ASP A 2 4.47 -14.03 17.51
CA ASP A 2 5.68 -14.29 16.73
C ASP A 2 5.33 -14.33 15.25
N VAL A 3 6.24 -13.83 14.40
CA VAL A 3 5.99 -13.64 12.98
C VAL A 3 6.97 -14.45 12.15
N ARG A 4 6.45 -15.27 11.27
CA ARG A 4 7.20 -15.92 10.20
C ARG A 4 7.40 -14.94 9.06
N SER A 5 8.65 -14.77 8.62
CA SER A 5 9.04 -13.92 7.49
C SER A 5 9.72 -14.76 6.43
N GLU A 6 9.26 -14.69 5.20
CA GLU A 6 9.84 -15.39 4.05
C GLU A 6 9.77 -14.54 2.79
N ILE A 7 10.64 -14.81 1.83
CA ILE A 7 10.58 -14.26 0.49
C ILE A 7 10.18 -15.39 -0.44
N VAL A 8 9.06 -15.20 -1.13
CA VAL A 8 8.52 -16.16 -2.11
C VAL A 8 8.68 -15.59 -3.51
N ASP A 9 9.09 -16.38 -4.46
CA ASP A 9 9.23 -15.94 -5.86
C ASP A 9 7.99 -16.30 -6.67
N ALA A 10 7.36 -15.30 -7.27
CA ALA A 10 6.29 -15.44 -8.25
C ALA A 10 6.87 -15.39 -9.67
N SER A 11 6.26 -16.15 -10.57
CA SER A 11 6.53 -16.04 -12.02
C SER A 11 5.59 -15.00 -12.63
N THR A 12 6.15 -14.01 -13.32
CA THR A 12 5.39 -13.02 -14.11
C THR A 12 5.84 -13.04 -15.57
N GLU A 13 5.07 -12.41 -16.46
CA GLU A 13 5.47 -12.24 -17.86
C GLU A 13 6.78 -11.44 -18.02
N SER A 14 7.08 -10.58 -17.03
CA SER A 14 8.28 -9.74 -17.02
C SER A 14 9.45 -10.36 -16.25
N GLY A 15 9.37 -11.65 -15.89
CA GLY A 15 10.39 -12.35 -15.13
C GLY A 15 9.98 -12.63 -13.67
N PRO A 16 10.90 -13.13 -12.84
CA PRO A 16 10.60 -13.46 -11.45
C PRO A 16 10.36 -12.19 -10.64
N MET A 17 9.34 -12.23 -9.78
CA MET A 17 9.00 -11.18 -8.81
C MET A 17 9.09 -11.74 -7.41
N ALA A 18 9.82 -11.06 -6.53
CA ALA A 18 9.84 -11.39 -5.12
C ALA A 18 8.56 -10.89 -4.42
N ILE A 19 8.06 -11.67 -3.50
CA ILE A 19 6.98 -11.30 -2.58
C ILE A 19 7.56 -11.38 -1.16
N LEU A 20 7.61 -10.26 -0.45
CA LEU A 20 7.84 -10.30 0.97
C LEU A 20 6.56 -10.81 1.64
N HIS A 21 6.63 -11.96 2.30
CA HIS A 21 5.49 -12.60 2.93
C HIS A 21 5.71 -12.71 4.43
N LYS A 22 4.85 -12.08 5.20
CA LYS A 22 4.89 -12.07 6.66
C LYS A 22 3.54 -12.50 7.23
N ARG A 23 3.57 -13.44 8.16
CA ARG A 23 2.35 -13.96 8.79
C ARG A 23 2.63 -14.40 10.22
N PRO A 24 1.61 -14.47 11.09
CA PRO A 24 1.80 -15.07 12.41
C PRO A 24 2.31 -16.51 12.31
N GLU A 25 3.13 -16.93 13.27
CA GLU A 25 3.54 -18.32 13.37
C GLU A 25 2.36 -19.23 13.73
N GLY A 26 2.41 -20.48 13.27
CA GLY A 26 1.39 -21.50 13.49
C GLY A 26 0.46 -21.72 12.32
N ASP A 27 -0.51 -22.65 12.53
CA ASP A 27 -1.43 -23.14 11.48
C ASP A 27 -2.78 -22.40 11.48
N GLY A 28 -2.81 -21.18 11.94
CA GLY A 28 -4.02 -20.34 11.96
C GLY A 28 -4.47 -19.95 10.55
N ALA A 29 -5.77 -19.78 10.38
CA ALA A 29 -6.32 -19.10 9.22
C ALA A 29 -6.34 -17.59 9.51
N TRP A 30 -5.43 -16.85 8.91
CA TRP A 30 -5.27 -15.41 9.16
C TRP A 30 -5.95 -14.60 8.07
N PRO A 31 -6.60 -13.47 8.38
CA PRO A 31 -7.09 -12.54 7.37
C PRO A 31 -5.93 -12.04 6.51
N ARG A 32 -6.14 -12.03 5.19
CA ARG A 32 -5.08 -11.71 4.23
C ARG A 32 -5.09 -10.26 3.81
N VAL A 33 -3.90 -9.67 3.71
CA VAL A 33 -3.70 -8.28 3.33
C VAL A 33 -2.61 -8.20 2.26
N VAL A 34 -2.87 -7.47 1.19
CA VAL A 34 -1.83 -7.08 0.24
C VAL A 34 -1.39 -5.65 0.55
N MET A 35 -0.09 -5.47 0.78
CA MET A 35 0.52 -4.19 1.05
C MET A 35 1.31 -3.71 -0.18
N PHE A 36 1.01 -2.50 -0.65
CA PHE A 36 1.76 -1.85 -1.71
C PHE A 36 2.73 -0.84 -1.11
N HIS A 37 4.03 -1.01 -1.41
CA HIS A 37 5.10 -0.17 -0.88
C HIS A 37 5.08 1.25 -1.44
N ASP A 38 5.90 2.13 -0.89
CA ASP A 38 6.11 3.50 -1.33
C ASP A 38 7.16 3.63 -2.45
N GLY A 39 7.44 4.86 -2.91
CA GLY A 39 8.43 5.14 -3.94
C GLY A 39 9.82 4.56 -3.66
N PRO A 40 10.40 4.68 -2.45
CA PRO A 40 11.66 4.05 -2.08
C PRO A 40 11.73 2.53 -2.21
N GLY A 41 10.62 1.82 -2.38
CA GLY A 41 10.61 0.38 -2.63
C GLY A 41 10.59 -0.49 -1.37
N VAL A 42 11.01 -1.76 -1.51
CA VAL A 42 10.99 -2.73 -0.41
C VAL A 42 12.24 -2.56 0.44
N ARG A 43 12.13 -1.82 1.54
CA ARG A 43 13.21 -1.45 2.46
C ARG A 43 12.88 -1.78 3.92
N SER A 44 13.77 -1.45 4.85
CA SER A 44 13.62 -1.77 6.27
C SER A 44 12.27 -1.33 6.85
N ALA A 45 11.79 -0.14 6.49
CA ALA A 45 10.48 0.36 6.93
C ALA A 45 9.32 -0.48 6.40
N THR A 46 9.39 -0.92 5.14
CA THR A 46 8.40 -1.82 4.52
C THR A 46 8.33 -3.15 5.26
N HIS A 47 9.51 -3.73 5.56
CA HIS A 47 9.60 -4.96 6.33
C HIS A 47 9.00 -4.82 7.73
N ARG A 48 9.29 -3.70 8.41
CA ARG A 48 8.78 -3.42 9.77
C ARG A 48 7.27 -3.31 9.79
N TYR A 49 6.68 -2.49 8.92
CA TYR A 49 5.24 -2.32 8.90
C TYR A 49 4.50 -3.63 8.60
N ALA A 50 4.99 -4.40 7.62
CA ALA A 50 4.42 -5.72 7.31
C ALA A 50 4.53 -6.68 8.49
N GLU A 51 5.61 -6.61 9.28
CA GLU A 51 5.81 -7.41 10.49
C GLU A 51 4.88 -6.99 11.63
N GLU A 52 4.75 -5.68 11.86
CA GLU A 52 3.82 -5.13 12.85
C GLU A 52 2.38 -5.54 12.54
N LEU A 53 1.97 -5.47 11.28
CA LEU A 53 0.63 -5.89 10.86
C LEU A 53 0.46 -7.41 10.99
N ALA A 54 1.48 -8.21 10.67
CA ALA A 54 1.47 -9.64 10.89
C ALA A 54 1.39 -10.01 12.38
N ALA A 55 2.09 -9.28 13.25
CA ALA A 55 2.03 -9.47 14.70
C ALA A 55 0.61 -9.20 15.27
N GLU A 56 -0.18 -8.38 14.59
CA GLU A 56 -1.60 -8.12 14.90
C GLU A 56 -2.56 -9.22 14.36
N GLY A 57 -2.02 -10.25 13.68
CA GLY A 57 -2.80 -11.41 13.26
C GLY A 57 -3.19 -11.42 11.78
N TYR A 58 -2.49 -10.69 10.92
CA TYR A 58 -2.74 -10.67 9.48
C TYR A 58 -1.67 -11.45 8.70
N ASP A 59 -2.10 -12.08 7.60
CA ASP A 59 -1.23 -12.70 6.60
C ASP A 59 -0.94 -11.64 5.51
N VAL A 60 0.29 -11.08 5.52
CA VAL A 60 0.65 -9.89 4.75
C VAL A 60 1.59 -10.24 3.60
N ALA A 61 1.16 -9.94 2.38
CA ALA A 61 1.95 -10.08 1.16
C ALA A 61 2.34 -8.70 0.61
N VAL A 62 3.63 -8.50 0.32
CA VAL A 62 4.16 -7.28 -0.29
C VAL A 62 4.82 -7.63 -1.61
N PRO A 63 4.18 -7.42 -2.77
CA PRO A 63 4.81 -7.62 -4.06
C PRO A 63 5.92 -6.59 -4.30
N ASP A 64 7.02 -7.03 -4.89
CA ASP A 64 8.11 -6.16 -5.36
C ASP A 64 7.72 -5.51 -6.69
N LEU A 65 7.10 -4.32 -6.64
CA LEU A 65 6.66 -3.61 -7.84
C LEU A 65 7.80 -3.19 -8.76
N TYR A 66 9.05 -3.21 -8.25
CA TYR A 66 10.23 -2.85 -9.01
C TYR A 66 11.00 -4.06 -9.57
N HIS A 67 10.42 -5.27 -9.52
CA HIS A 67 11.09 -6.50 -9.96
C HIS A 67 11.63 -6.45 -11.40
N ARG A 68 11.05 -5.61 -12.26
CA ARG A 68 11.52 -5.37 -13.65
C ARG A 68 12.86 -4.64 -13.71
N HIS A 69 13.27 -3.98 -12.63
CA HIS A 69 14.53 -3.25 -12.49
C HIS A 69 15.56 -3.98 -11.63
N GLY A 70 15.14 -5.01 -10.91
CA GLY A 70 15.96 -5.81 -10.01
C GLY A 70 15.16 -6.37 -8.84
N ARG A 71 15.74 -7.30 -8.10
CA ARG A 71 15.07 -8.00 -7.01
C ARG A 71 15.11 -7.19 -5.72
N LEU A 72 13.94 -6.95 -5.11
CA LEU A 72 13.78 -6.28 -3.82
C LEU A 72 14.57 -4.97 -3.72
N ILE A 73 14.42 -4.13 -4.75
CA ILE A 73 15.05 -2.81 -4.71
C ILE A 73 14.36 -1.98 -3.63
N GLY A 74 15.20 -1.49 -2.70
CA GLY A 74 14.79 -0.56 -1.68
C GLY A 74 15.88 0.46 -1.43
N PHE A 75 15.54 1.73 -1.21
CA PHE A 75 16.46 2.82 -0.96
C PHE A 75 16.24 3.38 0.43
N GLU A 76 17.17 3.12 1.34
CA GLU A 76 17.10 3.68 2.68
C GLU A 76 17.32 5.21 2.66
N PRO A 77 16.73 5.98 3.60
CA PRO A 77 16.85 7.44 3.61
C PRO A 77 18.29 7.96 3.63
N HIS A 78 19.17 7.26 4.35
CA HIS A 78 20.60 7.64 4.43
C HIS A 78 21.35 7.40 3.12
N GLU A 79 20.99 6.38 2.34
CA GLU A 79 21.57 6.11 1.02
C GLU A 79 21.15 7.22 0.03
N ARG A 80 19.86 7.58 0.05
CA ARG A 80 19.34 8.67 -0.78
C ARG A 80 19.97 10.03 -0.46
N ALA A 81 20.24 10.27 0.82
CA ALA A 81 20.94 11.49 1.25
C ALA A 81 22.42 11.52 0.83
N ALA A 82 23.06 10.35 0.75
CA ALA A 82 24.46 10.22 0.38
C ALA A 82 24.71 10.25 -1.13
N ASP A 83 23.74 9.76 -1.93
CA ASP A 83 23.87 9.64 -3.39
C ASP A 83 22.64 10.20 -4.13
N PRO A 84 22.74 11.43 -4.68
CA PRO A 84 21.65 12.04 -5.46
C PRO A 84 21.21 11.23 -6.68
N SER A 85 22.07 10.37 -7.25
CA SER A 85 21.72 9.54 -8.41
C SER A 85 20.63 8.51 -8.09
N ILE A 86 20.49 8.13 -6.82
CA ILE A 86 19.41 7.27 -6.35
C ILE A 86 18.03 7.93 -6.58
N THR A 87 17.95 9.24 -6.39
CA THR A 87 16.70 9.98 -6.63
C THR A 87 16.29 9.93 -8.09
N GLU A 88 17.24 10.10 -9.01
CA GLU A 88 16.98 9.99 -10.45
C GLU A 88 16.53 8.58 -10.84
N ARG A 89 17.25 7.57 -10.33
CA ARG A 89 16.89 6.16 -10.54
C ARG A 89 15.49 5.83 -10.00
N LEU A 90 15.18 6.33 -8.80
CA LEU A 90 13.86 6.16 -8.18
C LEU A 90 12.74 6.73 -9.07
N TRP A 91 12.92 7.95 -9.57
CA TRP A 91 11.92 8.57 -10.46
C TRP A 91 11.77 7.81 -11.77
N ALA A 92 12.85 7.28 -12.34
CA ALA A 92 12.79 6.45 -13.54
C ALA A 92 12.02 5.15 -13.30
N MET A 93 12.26 4.48 -12.17
CA MET A 93 11.56 3.25 -11.78
C MET A 93 10.07 3.53 -11.53
N LEU A 94 9.77 4.59 -10.80
CA LEU A 94 8.41 5.00 -10.49
C LEU A 94 7.63 5.35 -11.76
N GLY A 95 8.24 6.06 -12.69
CA GLY A 95 7.65 6.40 -13.99
C GLY A 95 7.44 5.21 -14.93
N SER A 96 8.05 4.05 -14.64
CA SER A 96 7.85 2.81 -15.41
C SER A 96 6.64 1.99 -14.94
N LEU A 97 6.09 2.29 -13.76
CA LEU A 97 4.94 1.57 -13.23
C LEU A 97 3.68 1.97 -13.99
N THR A 98 2.85 0.98 -14.27
CA THR A 98 1.52 1.17 -14.85
C THR A 98 0.47 0.49 -13.98
N ASP A 99 -0.76 1.00 -14.00
CA ASP A 99 -1.85 0.38 -13.25
C ASP A 99 -2.05 -1.09 -13.67
N ASP A 100 -1.97 -1.39 -14.97
CA ASP A 100 -2.12 -2.76 -15.48
C ASP A 100 -0.96 -3.67 -15.06
N GLY A 101 0.27 -3.14 -15.07
CA GLY A 101 1.45 -3.86 -14.59
C GLY A 101 1.34 -4.23 -13.11
N ILE A 102 0.91 -3.27 -12.26
CA ILE A 102 0.69 -3.52 -10.83
C ILE A 102 -0.43 -4.56 -10.61
N GLN A 103 -1.49 -4.53 -11.41
CA GLN A 103 -2.56 -5.51 -11.29
C GLN A 103 -2.13 -6.90 -11.76
N ALA A 104 -1.26 -7.01 -12.78
CA ALA A 104 -0.67 -8.27 -13.20
C ALA A 104 0.28 -8.83 -12.11
N ASP A 105 1.06 -7.98 -11.46
CA ASP A 105 1.92 -8.36 -10.33
C ASP A 105 1.08 -8.84 -9.12
N LEU A 106 -0.07 -8.21 -8.90
CA LEU A 106 -1.04 -8.66 -7.90
C LEU A 106 -1.60 -10.05 -8.25
N ASP A 107 -1.98 -10.31 -9.51
CA ASP A 107 -2.45 -11.63 -9.95
C ASP A 107 -1.41 -12.72 -9.70
N ALA A 108 -0.16 -12.45 -10.05
CA ALA A 108 0.94 -13.36 -9.80
C ALA A 108 1.16 -13.60 -8.30
N THR A 109 1.00 -12.57 -7.47
CA THR A 109 1.08 -12.67 -6.00
C THR A 109 -0.01 -13.59 -5.45
N LEU A 110 -1.27 -13.34 -5.82
CA LEU A 110 -2.41 -14.14 -5.37
C LEU A 110 -2.27 -15.61 -5.80
N ALA A 111 -1.91 -15.85 -7.05
CA ALA A 111 -1.72 -17.21 -7.59
C ALA A 111 -0.59 -17.95 -6.85
N THR A 112 0.54 -17.28 -6.60
CA THR A 112 1.71 -17.89 -5.93
C THR A 112 1.40 -18.26 -4.48
N LEU A 113 0.61 -17.44 -3.79
CA LEU A 113 0.21 -17.70 -2.40
C LEU A 113 -1.06 -18.57 -2.28
N GLY A 114 -1.57 -19.10 -3.40
CA GLY A 114 -2.75 -19.95 -3.41
C GLY A 114 -4.02 -19.24 -2.96
N ILE A 115 -4.12 -17.92 -3.19
CA ILE A 115 -5.27 -17.12 -2.80
C ILE A 115 -6.34 -17.19 -3.90
N GLY A 116 -7.47 -17.81 -3.58
CA GLY A 116 -8.56 -17.98 -4.51
C GLY A 116 -9.43 -16.74 -4.72
N PRO A 117 -10.20 -16.66 -5.82
CA PRO A 117 -10.99 -15.48 -6.15
C PRO A 117 -12.17 -15.23 -5.20
N SER A 118 -12.57 -16.22 -4.43
CA SER A 118 -13.65 -16.10 -3.42
C SER A 118 -13.16 -15.61 -2.06
N GLU A 119 -11.84 -15.54 -1.85
CA GLU A 119 -11.28 -15.03 -0.60
C GLU A 119 -11.42 -13.52 -0.52
N ARG A 120 -11.74 -13.04 0.68
CA ARG A 120 -11.91 -11.61 0.95
C ARG A 120 -10.64 -11.06 1.60
N LEU A 121 -10.03 -10.05 0.96
CA LEU A 121 -8.76 -9.47 1.35
C LEU A 121 -8.89 -8.00 1.73
N GLY A 122 -7.96 -7.55 2.57
CA GLY A 122 -7.65 -6.14 2.75
C GLY A 122 -6.49 -5.69 1.88
N THR A 123 -6.36 -4.38 1.74
CA THR A 123 -5.19 -3.80 1.09
C THR A 123 -4.74 -2.55 1.80
N VAL A 124 -3.43 -2.34 1.91
CA VAL A 124 -2.83 -1.14 2.48
C VAL A 124 -1.76 -0.59 1.55
N GLY A 125 -1.65 0.72 1.45
CA GLY A 125 -0.68 1.34 0.55
C GLY A 125 -0.13 2.66 1.07
N PHE A 126 1.05 2.99 0.60
CA PHE A 126 1.80 4.17 1.00
C PHE A 126 2.27 4.93 -0.23
N CYS A 127 2.15 6.26 -0.24
CA CYS A 127 2.59 7.07 -1.37
C CYS A 127 2.00 6.56 -2.71
N LEU A 128 2.83 6.06 -3.63
CA LEU A 128 2.38 5.44 -4.89
C LEU A 128 1.43 4.25 -4.66
N GLY A 129 1.62 3.52 -3.56
CA GLY A 129 0.76 2.41 -3.17
C GLY A 129 -0.69 2.81 -2.95
N ALA A 130 -0.98 4.08 -2.69
CA ALA A 130 -2.35 4.58 -2.57
C ALA A 130 -3.13 4.43 -3.88
N ARG A 131 -2.50 4.75 -5.04
CA ARG A 131 -3.10 4.50 -6.35
C ARG A 131 -3.31 3.01 -6.58
N ALA A 132 -2.35 2.17 -6.21
CA ALA A 132 -2.48 0.72 -6.33
C ALA A 132 -3.64 0.18 -5.49
N VAL A 133 -3.80 0.63 -4.24
CA VAL A 133 -4.95 0.32 -3.38
C VAL A 133 -6.26 0.71 -4.06
N TYR A 134 -6.37 1.97 -4.50
CA TYR A 134 -7.57 2.46 -5.15
C TYR A 134 -7.94 1.61 -6.38
N ARG A 135 -6.97 1.38 -7.29
CA ARG A 135 -7.18 0.56 -8.49
C ARG A 135 -7.58 -0.88 -8.16
N THR A 136 -7.00 -1.45 -7.11
CA THR A 136 -7.34 -2.80 -6.66
C THR A 136 -8.78 -2.89 -6.17
N LEU A 137 -9.22 -1.93 -5.33
CA LEU A 137 -10.60 -1.87 -4.86
C LEU A 137 -11.59 -1.70 -6.01
N MET A 138 -11.27 -0.84 -6.99
CA MET A 138 -12.14 -0.59 -8.14
C MET A 138 -12.23 -1.77 -9.10
N ARG A 139 -11.12 -2.47 -9.35
CA ARG A 139 -11.06 -3.57 -10.33
C ARG A 139 -11.50 -4.92 -9.76
N ARG A 140 -11.43 -5.10 -8.43
CA ARG A 140 -11.69 -6.39 -7.74
C ARG A 140 -12.59 -6.20 -6.52
N PRO A 141 -13.76 -5.56 -6.68
CA PRO A 141 -14.59 -5.13 -5.55
C PRO A 141 -15.14 -6.27 -4.70
N GLU A 142 -15.27 -7.47 -5.26
CA GLU A 142 -15.76 -8.64 -4.52
C GLU A 142 -14.67 -9.34 -3.72
N GLN A 143 -13.41 -9.19 -4.15
CA GLN A 143 -12.26 -9.84 -3.52
C GLN A 143 -11.56 -8.91 -2.52
N PHE A 144 -11.32 -7.63 -2.88
CA PHE A 144 -10.73 -6.64 -1.99
C PHE A 144 -11.83 -5.79 -1.36
N VAL A 145 -12.11 -6.06 -0.10
CA VAL A 145 -13.32 -5.56 0.58
C VAL A 145 -13.06 -4.36 1.47
N VAL A 146 -11.81 -3.97 1.66
CA VAL A 146 -11.41 -2.85 2.50
C VAL A 146 -10.01 -2.37 2.12
N GLY A 147 -9.77 -1.06 2.17
CA GLY A 147 -8.46 -0.47 1.91
C GLY A 147 -8.08 0.61 2.91
N THR A 148 -6.77 0.80 3.09
CA THR A 148 -6.22 1.93 3.85
C THR A 148 -5.00 2.50 3.14
N VAL A 149 -4.82 3.81 3.20
CA VAL A 149 -3.68 4.49 2.61
C VAL A 149 -3.14 5.58 3.54
N SER A 150 -1.82 5.76 3.53
CA SER A 150 -1.15 6.83 4.25
C SER A 150 -0.27 7.65 3.30
N HIS A 151 -0.23 8.97 3.50
CA HIS A 151 0.48 9.95 2.65
C HIS A 151 0.36 9.63 1.15
N PRO A 152 -0.89 9.66 0.62
CA PRO A 152 -1.21 9.17 -0.72
C PRO A 152 -0.53 9.97 -1.83
N SER A 153 -0.19 9.29 -2.93
CA SER A 153 0.24 9.92 -4.18
C SER A 153 -0.58 9.39 -5.36
N PHE A 154 -0.63 10.20 -6.42
CA PHE A 154 -1.22 9.84 -7.72
C PHE A 154 -2.71 9.49 -7.69
N LEU A 155 -3.47 10.10 -6.77
CA LEU A 155 -4.94 10.01 -6.76
C LEU A 155 -5.59 11.05 -7.69
N VAL A 156 -4.80 12.01 -8.18
CA VAL A 156 -5.19 13.02 -9.15
C VAL A 156 -4.13 13.09 -10.24
N ASP A 157 -4.53 12.89 -11.49
CA ASP A 157 -3.69 13.05 -12.68
C ASP A 157 -4.53 13.53 -13.89
N GLY A 158 -3.90 13.63 -15.06
CA GLY A 158 -4.55 14.07 -16.30
C GLY A 158 -5.22 12.96 -17.13
N GLU A 159 -5.21 11.71 -16.65
CA GLU A 159 -5.76 10.59 -17.39
C GLU A 159 -7.30 10.54 -17.26
N ALA A 160 -7.96 10.04 -18.31
CA ALA A 160 -9.42 9.98 -18.38
C ALA A 160 -10.05 9.09 -17.29
N ASP A 161 -9.30 8.15 -16.76
CA ASP A 161 -9.69 7.23 -15.69
C ASP A 161 -9.03 7.55 -14.34
N SER A 162 -8.46 8.77 -14.19
CA SER A 162 -7.86 9.22 -12.93
C SER A 162 -8.74 8.89 -11.72
N PRO A 163 -8.16 8.47 -10.58
CA PRO A 163 -8.91 8.10 -9.38
C PRO A 163 -9.97 9.12 -8.99
N HIS A 164 -9.67 10.42 -9.01
CA HIS A 164 -10.63 11.45 -8.67
C HIS A 164 -11.86 11.52 -9.61
N LEU A 165 -11.71 11.13 -10.89
CA LEU A 165 -12.80 11.11 -11.86
C LEU A 165 -13.70 9.88 -11.74
N THR A 166 -13.17 8.80 -11.18
CA THR A 166 -13.85 7.50 -11.06
C THR A 166 -14.28 7.16 -9.63
N ALA A 167 -13.98 8.03 -8.66
CA ALA A 167 -14.19 7.79 -7.21
C ALA A 167 -15.65 7.49 -6.84
N ALA A 168 -16.64 8.02 -7.56
CA ALA A 168 -18.05 7.71 -7.32
C ALA A 168 -18.41 6.22 -7.51
N GLY A 169 -17.55 5.44 -8.17
CA GLY A 169 -17.68 3.99 -8.33
C GLY A 169 -17.15 3.17 -7.16
N LEU A 170 -16.40 3.77 -6.24
CA LEU A 170 -15.83 3.08 -5.09
C LEU A 170 -16.95 2.61 -4.14
N ARG A 171 -16.90 1.36 -3.74
CA ARG A 171 -17.93 0.72 -2.90
C ARG A 171 -17.39 0.21 -1.57
N GLN A 172 -16.08 0.02 -1.48
CA GLN A 172 -15.42 -0.55 -0.32
C GLN A 172 -15.04 0.55 0.67
N PRO A 173 -15.09 0.26 1.97
CA PRO A 173 -14.50 1.11 2.99
C PRO A 173 -13.06 1.45 2.67
N LEU A 174 -12.74 2.74 2.70
CA LEU A 174 -11.39 3.25 2.48
C LEU A 174 -11.06 4.29 3.56
N PHE A 175 -9.92 4.11 4.22
CA PHE A 175 -9.32 5.14 5.07
C PHE A 175 -8.15 5.80 4.34
N VAL A 176 -8.09 7.13 4.41
CA VAL A 176 -7.02 7.93 3.81
C VAL A 176 -6.43 8.86 4.86
N GLY A 177 -5.17 8.67 5.22
CA GLY A 177 -4.41 9.54 6.10
C GLY A 177 -3.45 10.44 5.32
N ILE A 178 -3.55 11.76 5.44
CA ILE A 178 -2.68 12.72 4.78
C ILE A 178 -2.22 13.80 5.75
N GLY A 179 -0.97 14.28 5.59
CA GLY A 179 -0.46 15.44 6.32
C GLY A 179 -0.79 16.76 5.62
N ASP A 180 -1.08 17.81 6.38
CA ASP A 180 -1.32 19.15 5.81
C ASP A 180 -0.02 19.90 5.43
N ALA A 181 1.13 19.39 5.87
CA ALA A 181 2.45 19.89 5.48
C ALA A 181 3.12 19.05 4.38
N ASP A 182 2.39 18.14 3.72
CA ASP A 182 2.93 17.27 2.67
C ASP A 182 3.48 18.10 1.49
N GLN A 183 4.82 18.10 1.34
CA GLN A 183 5.53 18.84 0.30
C GLN A 183 5.62 18.11 -1.04
N VAL A 184 5.27 16.82 -1.08
CA VAL A 184 5.34 15.98 -2.29
C VAL A 184 3.99 15.90 -2.96
N GLN A 185 2.93 15.72 -2.17
CA GLN A 185 1.54 15.55 -2.62
C GLN A 185 0.62 16.37 -1.73
N SER A 186 0.67 17.69 -1.90
CA SER A 186 -0.08 18.60 -1.03
C SER A 186 -1.58 18.34 -1.05
N ILE A 187 -2.28 18.80 -0.02
CA ILE A 187 -3.74 18.72 0.07
C ILE A 187 -4.39 19.36 -1.16
N GLU A 188 -3.85 20.48 -1.65
CA GLU A 188 -4.38 21.17 -2.82
C GLU A 188 -4.30 20.30 -4.09
N LEU A 189 -3.22 19.54 -4.26
CA LEU A 189 -3.09 18.59 -5.38
C LEU A 189 -4.07 17.42 -5.25
N GLN A 190 -4.36 16.98 -4.03
CA GLN A 190 -5.25 15.86 -3.77
C GLN A 190 -6.72 16.28 -3.59
N GLN A 191 -7.01 17.59 -3.46
CA GLN A 191 -8.34 18.12 -3.20
C GLN A 191 -9.42 17.59 -4.17
N PRO A 192 -9.18 17.47 -5.50
CA PRO A 192 -10.19 16.91 -6.39
C PRO A 192 -10.59 15.46 -6.02
N PHE A 193 -9.66 14.66 -5.51
CA PHE A 193 -9.99 13.32 -5.02
C PHE A 193 -10.80 13.38 -3.71
N PHE A 194 -10.40 14.23 -2.77
CA PHE A 194 -11.12 14.38 -1.51
C PHE A 194 -12.54 14.89 -1.72
N ASP A 195 -12.74 15.85 -2.63
CA ASP A 195 -14.08 16.34 -3.00
C ASP A 195 -14.93 15.22 -3.62
N ALA A 196 -14.31 14.38 -4.47
CA ALA A 196 -15.01 13.29 -5.13
C ALA A 196 -15.45 12.18 -4.17
N VAL A 197 -14.67 11.92 -3.09
CA VAL A 197 -15.01 10.90 -2.08
C VAL A 197 -15.81 11.44 -0.91
N ALA A 198 -15.86 12.75 -0.69
CA ALA A 198 -16.58 13.37 0.43
C ALA A 198 -18.06 12.96 0.55
N PRO A 199 -18.81 12.66 -0.56
CA PRO A 199 -20.17 12.17 -0.47
C PRO A 199 -20.29 10.69 -0.07
N LEU A 200 -19.19 9.95 0.04
CA LEU A 200 -19.17 8.52 0.26
C LEU A 200 -18.99 8.21 1.75
N ASP A 201 -20.06 7.87 2.46
CA ASP A 201 -20.07 7.60 3.90
C ASP A 201 -19.10 6.48 4.34
N HIS A 202 -18.64 5.64 3.42
CA HIS A 202 -17.71 4.55 3.66
C HIS A 202 -16.25 4.93 3.39
N VAL A 203 -15.98 6.18 2.99
CA VAL A 203 -14.62 6.72 2.81
C VAL A 203 -14.34 7.74 3.89
N GLU A 204 -13.25 7.56 4.59
CA GLU A 204 -12.81 8.46 5.65
C GLU A 204 -11.46 9.09 5.27
N VAL A 205 -11.39 10.41 5.28
CA VAL A 205 -10.16 11.18 5.09
C VAL A 205 -9.81 11.84 6.41
N GLU A 206 -8.62 11.54 6.95
CA GLU A 206 -8.10 12.16 8.17
C GLU A 206 -6.85 12.99 7.83
N ILE A 207 -6.89 14.28 8.15
CA ILE A 207 -5.78 15.21 7.90
C ILE A 207 -4.98 15.37 9.20
N PHE A 208 -3.66 15.17 9.12
CA PHE A 208 -2.75 15.26 10.26
C PHE A 208 -2.00 16.58 10.23
N PRO A 209 -2.27 17.49 11.21
CA PRO A 209 -1.63 18.80 11.27
C PRO A 209 -0.11 18.70 11.44
N GLY A 210 0.64 19.37 10.55
CA GLY A 210 2.11 19.42 10.57
C GLY A 210 2.81 18.19 10.02
N ALA A 211 2.12 17.10 9.71
CA ALA A 211 2.73 15.93 9.13
C ALA A 211 3.10 16.15 7.67
N ASP A 212 4.31 15.72 7.28
CA ASP A 212 4.81 15.80 5.89
C ASP A 212 4.75 14.43 5.20
N HIS A 213 5.07 14.40 3.90
CA HIS A 213 5.07 13.16 3.11
C HIS A 213 6.00 12.10 3.71
N GLY A 214 5.51 10.87 3.83
CA GLY A 214 6.28 9.77 4.43
C GLY A 214 6.24 9.72 5.96
N PHE A 215 5.34 10.48 6.59
CA PHE A 215 5.22 10.54 8.06
C PHE A 215 5.08 9.18 8.75
N SER A 216 4.66 8.15 8.04
CA SER A 216 4.47 6.80 8.60
C SER A 216 5.77 6.04 8.87
N TRP A 217 6.91 6.53 8.41
CA TRP A 217 8.16 5.79 8.41
C TRP A 217 9.14 6.24 9.49
N PRO A 218 9.41 5.43 10.53
CA PRO A 218 10.28 5.83 11.66
C PRO A 218 11.73 6.17 11.29
N ASP A 219 12.19 5.74 10.12
CA ASP A 219 13.51 6.02 9.58
C ASP A 219 13.55 7.26 8.67
N ALA A 220 12.40 7.84 8.34
CA ALA A 220 12.31 9.04 7.51
C ALA A 220 12.49 10.31 8.35
N PRO A 221 13.14 11.36 7.78
CA PRO A 221 13.23 12.67 8.45
C PRO A 221 11.86 13.32 8.73
N THR A 222 10.84 12.91 8.00
CA THR A 222 9.46 13.39 8.08
C THR A 222 8.57 12.58 9.01
N TYR A 223 9.16 11.65 9.79
CA TYR A 223 8.41 10.80 10.71
C TYR A 223 7.62 11.61 11.72
N ASP A 224 6.34 11.32 11.80
CA ASP A 224 5.44 11.81 12.85
C ASP A 224 4.82 10.61 13.57
N GLU A 225 5.28 10.35 14.78
CA GLU A 225 4.86 9.20 15.59
C GLU A 225 3.35 9.21 15.85
N SER A 226 2.77 10.37 16.09
CA SER A 226 1.34 10.53 16.39
C SER A 226 0.50 10.18 15.16
N ALA A 227 0.82 10.77 14.01
CA ALA A 227 0.14 10.49 12.75
C ALA A 227 0.33 9.03 12.30
N ALA A 228 1.55 8.50 12.38
CA ALA A 228 1.88 7.12 12.06
C ALA A 228 1.09 6.12 12.92
N THR A 229 1.11 6.30 14.24
CA THR A 229 0.36 5.47 15.19
C THR A 229 -1.13 5.54 14.91
N ARG A 230 -1.66 6.73 14.68
CA ARG A 230 -3.08 6.93 14.39
C ARG A 230 -3.48 6.21 13.10
N CYS A 231 -2.70 6.33 12.02
CA CYS A 231 -2.95 5.59 10.77
C CYS A 231 -2.94 4.08 10.98
N PHE A 232 -1.96 3.56 11.74
CA PHE A 232 -1.88 2.13 12.03
C PHE A 232 -3.10 1.64 12.84
N GLU A 233 -3.52 2.37 13.88
CA GLU A 233 -4.72 2.04 14.66
C GLU A 233 -5.99 2.10 13.82
N ARG A 234 -6.11 3.08 12.91
CA ARG A 234 -7.25 3.16 11.97
C ARG A 234 -7.25 1.97 11.00
N THR A 235 -6.07 1.58 10.51
CA THR A 235 -5.92 0.39 9.65
C THR A 235 -6.39 -0.86 10.38
N LYS A 236 -5.90 -1.12 11.60
CA LYS A 236 -6.34 -2.27 12.40
C LYS A 236 -7.84 -2.26 12.67
N ALA A 237 -8.37 -1.11 13.08
CA ALA A 237 -9.79 -0.96 13.38
C ALA A 237 -10.67 -1.21 12.15
N LEU A 238 -10.25 -0.73 10.97
CA LEU A 238 -11.00 -0.93 9.73
C LEU A 238 -10.91 -2.38 9.27
N PHE A 239 -9.72 -2.97 9.26
CA PHE A 239 -9.52 -4.37 8.91
C PHE A 239 -10.27 -5.32 9.85
N GLY A 240 -10.22 -5.07 11.17
CA GLY A 240 -10.94 -5.87 12.16
C GLY A 240 -12.47 -5.88 11.99
N ARG A 241 -13.04 -4.85 11.34
CA ARG A 241 -14.48 -4.81 11.02
C ARG A 241 -14.85 -5.55 9.74
N HIS A 242 -13.95 -5.62 8.78
CA HIS A 242 -14.28 -6.07 7.42
C HIS A 242 -13.59 -7.37 6.99
N LEU A 243 -12.51 -7.76 7.68
CA LEU A 243 -11.79 -9.00 7.38
C LEU A 243 -12.11 -10.07 8.42
N THR A 244 -12.48 -11.23 7.95
CA THR A 244 -12.61 -12.43 8.76
C THR A 244 -11.48 -13.39 8.44
N PRO A 245 -11.05 -14.24 9.38
CA PRO A 245 -10.11 -15.31 9.09
C PRO A 245 -10.56 -16.10 7.86
N SER A 246 -9.62 -16.38 6.94
CA SER A 246 -9.90 -17.18 5.75
C SER A 246 -10.48 -18.54 6.19
N GLY A 247 -11.67 -18.91 5.74
CA GLY A 247 -12.28 -20.18 6.07
C GLY A 247 -11.43 -21.34 5.54
N ARG A 248 -11.40 -22.43 6.31
CA ARG A 248 -10.81 -23.71 5.87
C ARG A 248 -11.65 -24.33 4.78
#